data_c0d62bd4e98662bb7445f8a8e0d487d6
#
_entry.id   c0d62bd4e98662bb7445f8a8e0d487d6
#
_cell.length_a   1.000
_cell.length_b   1.000
_cell.length_c   1.000
_cell.angle_alpha   90.00
_cell.angle_beta   90.00
_cell.angle_gamma   90.00
#
_symmetry.space_group_name_H-M   'P 1'
#
loop_
_entity.id
_entity.type
_entity.pdbx_description
1 polymer ?
#
loop_
_entity_poly.entity_id
_entity_poly.type
_entity_poly.pdbx_seq_one_letter_code
_entity_poly.pdbx_strand_id
1 'polypeptide(L)'
;MANTMQFDLVSPERRLASLEVSAVQIPGADGDLTAMPGHAPVITNLRPGILKVEAPAGNTDYVVTGGFAEIGEGLSVLAERA
;
A
#
# COMPACT_ATOMS: atom_id res chain seq x y z
N MET A 1 -20.57 -9.60 -0.91
CA MET A 1 -20.03 -8.36 -1.46
C MET A 1 -18.61 -8.15 -0.94
N ALA A 2 -17.66 -7.97 -1.84
CA ALA A 2 -16.27 -7.80 -1.43
C ALA A 2 -16.05 -6.40 -0.87
N ASN A 3 -15.35 -6.29 0.27
CA ASN A 3 -14.92 -5.02 0.80
C ASN A 3 -13.59 -4.67 0.16
N THR A 4 -13.53 -3.55 -0.52
CA THR A 4 -12.30 -3.08 -1.14
C THR A 4 -12.06 -1.62 -0.76
N MET A 5 -10.82 -1.18 -0.98
CA MET A 5 -10.45 0.21 -0.81
C MET A 5 -9.60 0.63 -1.99
N GLN A 6 -9.54 1.93 -2.25
CA GLN A 6 -8.69 2.46 -3.30
C GLN A 6 -7.24 2.40 -2.84
N PHE A 7 -6.39 1.87 -3.70
CA PHE A 7 -4.95 1.81 -3.48
C PHE A 7 -4.24 2.57 -4.58
N ASP A 8 -3.38 3.48 -4.17
CA ASP A 8 -2.54 4.23 -5.09
C ASP A 8 -1.08 4.07 -4.67
N LEU A 9 -0.24 3.67 -5.61
CA LEU A 9 1.20 3.60 -5.43
C LEU A 9 1.84 4.62 -6.34
N VAL A 10 2.54 5.57 -5.75
CA VAL A 10 3.08 6.72 -6.47
C VAL A 10 4.58 6.82 -6.17
N SER A 11 5.37 7.08 -7.20
CA SER A 11 6.77 7.50 -7.04
C SER A 11 6.85 8.99 -7.36
N PRO A 12 7.98 9.65 -7.05
CA PRO A 12 8.12 11.08 -7.38
C PRO A 12 7.92 11.39 -8.85
N GLU A 13 8.13 10.43 -9.73
CA GLU A 13 8.06 10.65 -11.17
C GLU A 13 6.72 10.30 -11.77
N ARG A 14 5.97 9.36 -11.17
CA ARG A 14 4.73 8.90 -11.77
C ARG A 14 3.92 8.03 -10.83
N ARG A 15 2.65 7.83 -11.20
CA ARG A 15 1.78 6.87 -10.54
C ARG A 15 2.11 5.48 -11.09
N LEU A 16 2.40 4.54 -10.20
CA LEU A 16 2.77 3.19 -10.59
C LEU A 16 1.59 2.23 -10.57
N ALA A 17 0.62 2.46 -9.69
CA ALA A 17 -0.56 1.61 -9.60
C ALA A 17 -1.72 2.41 -9.02
N SER A 18 -2.93 2.11 -9.47
CA SER A 18 -4.15 2.69 -8.94
C SER A 18 -5.26 1.68 -9.18
N LEU A 19 -5.72 1.03 -8.12
CA LEU A 19 -6.73 -0.04 -8.26
C LEU A 19 -7.41 -0.26 -6.92
N GLU A 20 -8.53 -1.00 -6.95
CA GLU A 20 -9.19 -1.42 -5.73
C GLU A 20 -8.57 -2.70 -5.21
N VAL A 21 -8.34 -2.75 -3.92
CA VAL A 21 -7.66 -3.86 -3.27
C VAL A 21 -8.43 -4.32 -2.04
N SER A 22 -8.27 -5.58 -1.66
CA SER A 22 -8.89 -6.10 -0.45
C SER A 22 -7.93 -6.05 0.74
N ALA A 23 -6.63 -6.11 0.51
CA ALA A 23 -5.63 -6.00 1.57
C ALA A 23 -4.27 -5.68 0.97
N VAL A 24 -3.43 -5.01 1.75
CA VAL A 24 -2.05 -4.74 1.36
C VAL A 24 -1.16 -4.96 2.58
N GLN A 25 -0.15 -5.81 2.44
CA GLN A 25 0.86 -5.99 3.46
C GLN A 25 1.97 -4.99 3.23
N ILE A 26 2.23 -4.18 4.24
CA ILE A 26 3.11 -3.02 4.13
C ILE A 26 4.37 -3.25 4.96
N PRO A 27 5.58 -3.11 4.37
CA PRO A 27 6.82 -3.23 5.14
C PRO A 27 7.09 -1.93 5.90
N GLY A 28 6.44 -1.76 7.03
CA GLY A 28 6.62 -0.57 7.86
C GLY A 28 7.96 -0.56 8.58
N ALA A 29 8.49 0.65 8.80
CA ALA A 29 9.79 0.81 9.46
C ALA A 29 9.75 0.31 10.91
N ASP A 30 8.60 0.45 11.57
CA ASP A 30 8.43 0.00 12.95
C ASP A 30 7.81 -1.39 13.05
N GLY A 31 7.64 -2.07 11.94
CA GLY A 31 7.04 -3.39 11.87
C GLY A 31 6.05 -3.48 10.73
N ASP A 32 5.85 -4.69 10.24
CA ASP A 32 4.92 -4.91 9.14
C ASP A 32 3.49 -4.71 9.62
N LEU A 33 2.66 -4.19 8.71
CA LEU A 33 1.24 -4.07 9.00
C LEU A 33 0.43 -4.42 7.76
N THR A 34 -0.83 -4.75 7.99
CA THR A 34 -1.76 -5.07 6.90
C THR A 34 -2.84 -4.01 6.86
N ALA A 35 -2.96 -3.33 5.73
CA ALA A 35 -4.02 -2.37 5.51
C ALA A 35 -5.21 -3.07 4.88
N MET A 36 -6.39 -2.88 5.45
CA MET A 36 -7.64 -3.46 4.97
C MET A 36 -8.72 -2.38 5.01
N PRO A 37 -9.81 -2.55 4.25
CA PRO A 37 -10.91 -1.58 4.32
C PRO A 37 -11.40 -1.43 5.76
N GLY A 38 -11.63 -0.21 6.18
CA GLY A 38 -12.06 0.08 7.55
C GLY A 38 -10.93 0.20 8.57
N HIS A 39 -9.68 0.10 8.13
CA HIS A 39 -8.54 0.27 9.02
C HIS A 39 -8.52 1.69 9.61
N ALA A 40 -8.11 1.81 10.87
CA ALA A 40 -7.96 3.11 11.49
C ALA A 40 -6.92 3.94 10.76
N PRO A 41 -7.08 5.27 10.69
CA PRO A 41 -6.10 6.11 10.00
C PRO A 41 -4.72 6.01 10.64
N VAL A 42 -3.72 5.81 9.78
CA VAL A 42 -2.32 5.66 10.24
C VAL A 42 -1.39 6.15 9.14
N ILE A 43 -0.28 6.75 9.53
CA ILE A 43 0.80 7.09 8.61
C ILE A 43 2.04 6.36 9.12
N THR A 44 2.71 5.62 8.24
CA THR A 44 3.90 4.88 8.62
C THR A 44 4.99 5.05 7.58
N ASN A 45 6.23 5.11 8.05
CA ASN A 45 7.37 5.10 7.15
C ASN A 45 7.61 3.68 6.65
N LEU A 46 8.13 3.55 5.46
CA LEU A 46 8.45 2.26 4.85
C LEU A 46 9.93 1.95 5.03
N ARG A 47 10.21 0.65 5.20
CA ARG A 47 11.57 0.14 5.05
C ARG A 47 11.66 -0.56 3.70
N PRO A 48 12.86 -0.80 3.17
CA PRO A 48 13.00 -1.58 1.94
C PRO A 48 12.37 -2.96 2.12
N GLY A 49 11.55 -3.35 1.17
CA GLY A 49 10.85 -4.62 1.26
C GLY A 49 9.83 -4.79 0.16
N ILE A 50 8.96 -5.76 0.35
CA ILE A 50 7.92 -6.10 -0.63
C ILE A 50 6.56 -5.65 -0.11
N LEU A 51 5.87 -4.88 -0.94
CA LEU A 51 4.49 -4.47 -0.73
C LEU A 51 3.61 -5.51 -1.40
N LYS A 52 2.92 -6.31 -0.62
CA LYS A 52 2.08 -7.39 -1.16
C LYS A 52 0.63 -6.93 -1.25
N VAL A 53 0.12 -6.91 -2.46
CA VAL A 53 -1.21 -6.39 -2.76
C VAL A 53 -2.15 -7.54 -3.10
N GLU A 54 -3.26 -7.66 -2.37
CA GLU A 54 -4.32 -8.60 -2.67
C GLU A 54 -5.50 -7.85 -3.24
N ALA A 55 -5.90 -8.19 -4.44
CA ALA A 55 -6.98 -7.51 -5.14
C ALA A 55 -7.92 -8.52 -5.78
N PRO A 56 -9.20 -8.14 -6.01
CA PRO A 56 -10.13 -9.04 -6.72
C PRO A 56 -9.64 -9.44 -8.10
N ALA A 57 -8.89 -8.55 -8.77
CA ALA A 57 -8.34 -8.84 -10.09
C ALA A 57 -7.10 -9.73 -10.06
N GLY A 58 -6.55 -9.99 -8.87
CA GLY A 58 -5.35 -10.82 -8.71
C GLY A 58 -4.37 -10.17 -7.76
N ASN A 59 -3.43 -10.96 -7.28
CA ASN A 59 -2.43 -10.48 -6.33
C ASN A 59 -1.18 -10.02 -7.06
N THR A 60 -0.56 -8.96 -6.55
CA THR A 60 0.65 -8.38 -7.14
C THR A 60 1.59 -7.96 -6.03
N ASP A 61 2.89 -8.11 -6.28
CA ASP A 61 3.91 -7.67 -5.35
C ASP A 61 4.69 -6.52 -5.98
N TYR A 62 5.01 -5.52 -5.16
CA TYR A 62 5.85 -4.41 -5.57
C TYR A 62 7.03 -4.32 -4.63
N VAL A 63 8.22 -4.12 -5.17
CA VAL A 63 9.42 -3.88 -4.36
C VAL A 63 9.55 -2.39 -4.12
N VAL A 64 9.66 -1.99 -2.86
CA VAL A 64 9.82 -0.58 -2.49
C VAL A 64 11.11 -0.42 -1.71
N THR A 65 11.74 0.74 -1.83
CA THR A 65 13.02 1.01 -1.16
C THR A 65 12.89 1.98 0.00
N GLY A 66 11.72 2.56 0.17
CA GLY A 66 11.46 3.51 1.23
C GLY A 66 10.28 4.38 0.87
N GLY A 67 10.00 5.37 1.70
CA GLY A 67 8.86 6.25 1.51
C GLY A 67 7.92 6.17 2.69
N PHE A 68 6.64 6.39 2.45
CA PHE A 68 5.64 6.26 3.51
C PHE A 68 4.30 5.82 2.94
N ALA A 69 3.48 5.27 3.84
CA ALA A 69 2.12 4.86 3.52
C ALA A 69 1.15 5.62 4.41
N GLU A 70 0.05 6.08 3.82
CA GLU A 70 -1.02 6.74 4.52
C GLU A 70 -2.28 5.91 4.38
N ILE A 71 -2.80 5.42 5.50
CA ILE A 71 -4.00 4.60 5.55
C ILE A 71 -5.14 5.46 6.08
N GLY A 72 -6.26 5.44 5.41
CA GLY A 72 -7.47 6.17 5.80
C GLY A 72 -8.65 5.51 5.12
N GLU A 73 -9.47 6.30 4.42
CA GLU A 73 -10.54 5.72 3.61
C GLU A 73 -10.00 4.85 2.50
N GLY A 74 -8.80 5.19 2.03
CA GLY A 74 -8.06 4.39 1.07
C GLY A 74 -6.63 4.27 1.52
N LEU A 75 -5.79 3.70 0.69
CA LEU A 75 -4.37 3.54 0.96
C LEU A 75 -3.57 4.26 -0.10
N SER A 76 -2.75 5.21 0.35
CA SER A 76 -1.81 5.91 -0.53
C SER A 76 -0.40 5.54 -0.10
N VAL A 77 0.39 5.03 -1.03
CA VAL A 77 1.79 4.71 -0.79
C VAL A 77 2.64 5.60 -1.66
N LEU A 78 3.49 6.41 -1.04
CA LEU A 78 4.47 7.22 -1.73
C LEU A 78 5.82 6.55 -1.56
N ALA A 79 6.29 5.89 -2.61
CA ALA A 79 7.55 5.17 -2.58
C ALA A 79 8.66 6.05 -3.16
N GLU A 80 9.83 6.01 -2.53
CA GLU A 80 10.98 6.72 -3.08
C GLU A 80 11.38 6.08 -4.40
N ARG A 81 11.23 4.77 -4.47
CA ARG A 81 11.52 4.01 -5.67
C ARG A 81 10.75 2.70 -5.61
N ALA A 82 10.25 2.27 -6.73
CA ALA A 82 9.52 1.00 -6.80
C ALA A 82 9.82 0.29 -8.12
#